data_8cbac858e2c0a00738f66cac42981c43
#
_entry.id   8cbac858e2c0a00738f66cac42981c43
#
_cell.length_a   1.000
_cell.length_b   1.000
_cell.length_c   1.000
_cell.angle_alpha   90.00
_cell.angle_beta   90.00
_cell.angle_gamma   90.00
#
_symmetry.space_group_name_H-M   'P 1'
#
loop_
_entity.id
_entity.type
_entity.pdbx_description
1 polymer ?
#
loop_
_entity_poly.entity_id
_entity_poly.type
_entity_poly.pdbx_seq_one_letter_code
_entity_poly.pdbx_strand_id
1 'polypeptide(L)'
;QSINNNNRRKRIVKNAYIPSRGIRKIPHLSTLLPEFHICKDGKGAEAVVGWGLRPTTHKARAFAAEHQLPFIALEDGFLRSVGLGVAGYPPYSIVYDDIGIYYDTTRPSRLEQLILAADTMPSETLAQAQQAMDFILQHHLSKYNHAPELSDDHPLRSPSKPETVLIIDQTFGDMAIQYGGADASTFELMFQTALNENPQADIWVKTHPDVLCGKKQGYLTQLAQQHRVHLLAEDINPISLLQNVDKVYCV
;
A
#
# COMPACT_ATOMS: atom_id res chain seq x y z
N GLN A 1 -39.44 7.72 -27.33
CA GLN A 1 -38.82 6.41 -27.59
C GLN A 1 -37.94 6.07 -26.41
N SER A 2 -38.43 5.18 -25.55
CA SER A 2 -37.74 4.67 -24.35
C SER A 2 -36.70 3.65 -24.78
N ILE A 3 -35.41 3.96 -24.59
CA ILE A 3 -34.32 3.02 -24.76
C ILE A 3 -34.27 2.18 -23.49
N ASN A 4 -34.81 0.97 -23.59
CA ASN A 4 -34.75 -0.06 -22.54
C ASN A 4 -33.38 -0.73 -22.56
N ASN A 5 -32.40 -0.22 -21.77
CA ASN A 5 -31.08 -0.83 -21.61
C ASN A 5 -31.09 -1.77 -20.41
N ASN A 6 -31.82 -2.88 -20.50
CA ASN A 6 -31.82 -3.97 -19.53
C ASN A 6 -30.83 -5.08 -19.92
N ASN A 7 -29.57 -4.75 -20.18
CA ASN A 7 -28.48 -5.73 -20.31
C ASN A 7 -27.61 -5.71 -19.05
N ARG A 8 -28.21 -5.83 -17.87
CA ARG A 8 -27.46 -6.27 -16.67
C ARG A 8 -27.14 -7.75 -16.87
N ARG A 9 -25.94 -8.05 -17.41
CA ARG A 9 -25.35 -9.38 -17.33
C ARG A 9 -25.50 -9.81 -15.87
N LYS A 10 -26.21 -10.91 -15.58
CA LYS A 10 -26.30 -11.52 -14.25
C LYS A 10 -24.85 -11.77 -13.82
N ARG A 11 -24.33 -10.98 -12.90
CA ARG A 11 -23.03 -11.24 -12.28
C ARG A 11 -23.14 -12.60 -11.60
N ILE A 12 -22.32 -13.57 -12.05
CA ILE A 12 -22.21 -14.86 -11.37
C ILE A 12 -21.52 -14.57 -10.03
N VAL A 13 -22.26 -14.68 -8.95
CA VAL A 13 -21.74 -14.49 -7.60
C VAL A 13 -21.20 -15.82 -7.12
N LYS A 14 -19.89 -15.88 -6.80
CA LYS A 14 -19.20 -17.07 -6.31
C LYS A 14 -19.25 -17.12 -4.78
N ASN A 15 -19.26 -18.32 -4.21
CA ASN A 15 -19.16 -18.50 -2.77
C ASN A 15 -17.70 -18.37 -2.32
N ALA A 16 -17.38 -17.38 -1.47
CA ALA A 16 -16.04 -17.19 -0.92
C ALA A 16 -16.00 -17.52 0.57
N TYR A 17 -15.15 -18.45 0.96
CA TYR A 17 -14.86 -18.77 2.34
C TYR A 17 -13.89 -17.77 2.94
N ILE A 18 -14.29 -17.08 4.01
CA ILE A 18 -13.46 -16.14 4.76
C ILE A 18 -13.33 -16.62 6.20
N PRO A 19 -12.28 -17.39 6.56
CA PRO A 19 -12.12 -17.90 7.93
C PRO A 19 -11.89 -16.78 8.95
N SER A 20 -11.25 -15.67 8.54
CA SER A 20 -10.92 -14.55 9.43
C SER A 20 -12.16 -13.80 9.91
N ARG A 21 -12.37 -13.76 11.23
CA ARG A 21 -13.41 -12.91 11.84
C ARG A 21 -13.17 -11.42 11.63
N GLY A 22 -11.87 -11.01 11.59
CA GLY A 22 -11.48 -9.61 11.36
C GLY A 22 -11.93 -9.13 9.99
N ILE A 23 -11.67 -9.91 8.94
CA ILE A 23 -12.09 -9.57 7.57
C ILE A 23 -13.62 -9.49 7.50
N ARG A 24 -14.34 -10.49 8.05
CA ARG A 24 -15.81 -10.50 8.03
C ARG A 24 -16.47 -9.34 8.78
N LYS A 25 -15.74 -8.65 9.66
CA LYS A 25 -16.20 -7.46 10.40
C LYS A 25 -15.93 -6.15 9.67
N ILE A 26 -15.23 -6.18 8.54
CA ILE A 26 -15.01 -4.97 7.74
C ILE A 26 -16.36 -4.42 7.30
N PRO A 27 -16.67 -3.16 7.62
CA PRO A 27 -17.93 -2.55 7.18
C PRO A 27 -18.05 -2.59 5.65
N HIS A 28 -19.24 -2.84 5.16
CA HIS A 28 -19.54 -2.87 3.71
C HIS A 28 -18.69 -3.84 2.89
N LEU A 29 -18.20 -4.94 3.50
CA LEU A 29 -17.36 -5.94 2.82
C LEU A 29 -18.00 -6.49 1.54
N SER A 30 -19.32 -6.68 1.53
CA SER A 30 -20.07 -7.12 0.33
C SER A 30 -20.06 -6.10 -0.81
N THR A 31 -19.88 -4.82 -0.50
CA THR A 31 -19.71 -3.77 -1.51
C THR A 31 -18.29 -3.76 -2.05
N LEU A 32 -17.31 -4.06 -1.19
CA LEU A 32 -15.89 -4.17 -1.58
C LEU A 32 -15.59 -5.45 -2.37
N LEU A 33 -16.40 -6.51 -2.15
CA LEU A 33 -16.28 -7.82 -2.83
C LEU A 33 -17.61 -8.21 -3.50
N PRO A 34 -18.11 -7.42 -4.46
CA PRO A 34 -19.46 -7.59 -5.01
C PRO A 34 -19.65 -8.86 -5.83
N GLU A 35 -18.57 -9.54 -6.24
CA GLU A 35 -18.57 -10.81 -6.96
C GLU A 35 -18.67 -12.02 -6.06
N PHE A 36 -18.65 -11.83 -4.71
CA PHE A 36 -18.65 -12.93 -3.77
C PHE A 36 -19.83 -12.91 -2.80
N HIS A 37 -20.39 -14.09 -2.58
CA HIS A 37 -21.20 -14.39 -1.40
C HIS A 37 -20.29 -14.94 -0.30
N ILE A 38 -20.28 -14.30 0.86
CA ILE A 38 -19.35 -14.61 1.95
C ILE A 38 -19.86 -15.77 2.79
N CYS A 39 -19.13 -16.89 2.77
CA CYS A 39 -19.41 -18.09 3.56
C CYS A 39 -18.54 -18.14 4.83
N LYS A 40 -19.09 -18.70 5.91
CA LYS A 40 -18.42 -18.80 7.22
C LYS A 40 -17.76 -20.16 7.47
N ASP A 41 -18.23 -21.21 6.82
CA ASP A 41 -17.86 -22.61 7.10
C ASP A 41 -17.12 -23.31 5.95
N GLY A 42 -16.87 -22.64 4.86
CA GLY A 42 -16.19 -23.22 3.70
C GLY A 42 -16.97 -24.26 2.90
N LYS A 43 -18.17 -24.63 3.34
CA LYS A 43 -19.00 -25.60 2.62
C LYS A 43 -19.53 -25.00 1.32
N GLY A 44 -19.21 -25.65 0.20
CA GLY A 44 -19.59 -25.16 -1.13
C GLY A 44 -18.84 -23.89 -1.54
N ALA A 45 -17.70 -23.59 -0.90
CA ALA A 45 -16.84 -22.50 -1.31
C ALA A 45 -16.22 -22.75 -2.68
N GLU A 46 -16.14 -21.71 -3.49
CA GLU A 46 -15.51 -21.69 -4.82
C GLU A 46 -14.20 -20.87 -4.79
N ALA A 47 -13.96 -20.13 -3.70
CA ALA A 47 -12.73 -19.40 -3.43
C ALA A 47 -12.49 -19.26 -1.94
N VAL A 48 -11.25 -18.98 -1.54
CA VAL A 48 -10.88 -18.70 -0.15
C VAL A 48 -10.22 -17.33 -0.10
N VAL A 49 -10.61 -16.50 0.87
CA VAL A 49 -10.12 -15.13 0.99
C VAL A 49 -9.33 -14.96 2.28
N GLY A 50 -8.18 -14.30 2.18
CA GLY A 50 -7.33 -13.95 3.31
C GLY A 50 -6.66 -12.59 3.15
N TRP A 51 -6.11 -12.05 4.23
CA TRP A 51 -5.41 -10.76 4.22
C TRP A 51 -3.92 -10.95 3.99
N GLY A 52 -3.48 -10.71 2.76
CA GLY A 52 -2.10 -10.85 2.34
C GLY A 52 -1.47 -12.20 2.66
N LEU A 53 -0.17 -12.18 2.94
CA LEU A 53 0.62 -13.37 3.30
C LEU A 53 0.98 -13.41 4.78
N ARG A 54 0.28 -12.68 5.64
CA ARG A 54 0.51 -12.68 7.09
C ARG A 54 0.42 -14.10 7.66
N PRO A 55 1.14 -14.42 8.74
CA PRO A 55 1.03 -15.72 9.40
C PRO A 55 -0.40 -16.12 9.75
N THR A 56 -1.25 -15.14 10.09
CA THR A 56 -2.66 -15.35 10.42
C THR A 56 -3.50 -15.89 9.25
N THR A 57 -3.02 -15.78 7.99
CA THR A 57 -3.70 -16.32 6.80
C THR A 57 -3.30 -17.77 6.50
N HIS A 58 -2.40 -18.35 7.26
CA HIS A 58 -1.92 -19.73 7.02
C HIS A 58 -3.08 -20.73 6.92
N LYS A 59 -4.05 -20.66 7.84
CA LYS A 59 -5.23 -21.55 7.82
C LYS A 59 -6.07 -21.39 6.57
N ALA A 60 -6.25 -20.15 6.08
CA ALA A 60 -7.00 -19.89 4.85
C ALA A 60 -6.26 -20.46 3.63
N ARG A 61 -4.95 -20.25 3.55
CA ARG A 61 -4.11 -20.77 2.46
C ARG A 61 -4.03 -22.30 2.47
N ALA A 62 -3.89 -22.91 3.64
CA ALA A 62 -3.89 -24.37 3.78
C ALA A 62 -5.23 -24.97 3.33
N PHE A 63 -6.36 -24.38 3.74
CA PHE A 63 -7.68 -24.80 3.31
C PHE A 63 -7.85 -24.68 1.79
N ALA A 64 -7.41 -23.57 1.19
CA ALA A 64 -7.44 -23.37 -0.26
C ALA A 64 -6.64 -24.47 -1.01
N ALA A 65 -5.42 -24.76 -0.53
CA ALA A 65 -4.57 -25.80 -1.11
C ALA A 65 -5.17 -27.20 -0.98
N GLU A 66 -5.67 -27.55 0.20
CA GLU A 66 -6.28 -28.85 0.48
C GLU A 66 -7.50 -29.12 -0.42
N HIS A 67 -8.33 -28.09 -0.65
CA HIS A 67 -9.56 -28.20 -1.43
C HIS A 67 -9.38 -27.78 -2.90
N GLN A 68 -8.14 -27.49 -3.35
CA GLN A 68 -7.82 -27.03 -4.70
C GLN A 68 -8.64 -25.80 -5.14
N LEU A 69 -8.90 -24.90 -4.19
CA LEU A 69 -9.62 -23.66 -4.42
C LEU A 69 -8.67 -22.49 -4.68
N PRO A 70 -9.04 -21.51 -5.50
CA PRO A 70 -8.26 -20.28 -5.63
C PRO A 70 -8.20 -19.54 -4.29
N PHE A 71 -7.00 -19.08 -3.92
CA PHE A 71 -6.80 -18.18 -2.80
C PHE A 71 -6.77 -16.74 -3.32
N ILE A 72 -7.55 -15.89 -2.69
CA ILE A 72 -7.64 -14.47 -3.00
C ILE A 72 -7.02 -13.69 -1.87
N ALA A 73 -5.98 -12.94 -2.18
CA ALA A 73 -5.31 -12.07 -1.25
C ALA A 73 -5.96 -10.69 -1.24
N LEU A 74 -6.31 -10.20 -0.06
CA LEU A 74 -6.74 -8.82 0.15
C LEU A 74 -5.62 -8.04 0.82
N GLU A 75 -5.55 -6.75 0.53
CA GLU A 75 -4.70 -5.81 1.24
C GLU A 75 -5.36 -4.42 1.26
N ASP A 76 -4.83 -3.50 2.05
CA ASP A 76 -5.29 -2.12 2.04
C ASP A 76 -5.20 -1.53 0.62
N GLY A 77 -6.23 -0.81 0.20
CA GLY A 77 -6.21 -0.07 -1.06
C GLY A 77 -5.18 1.05 -1.04
N PHE A 78 -4.79 1.53 -2.23
CA PHE A 78 -3.87 2.66 -2.38
C PHE A 78 -4.37 3.91 -1.65
N LEU A 79 -5.66 4.23 -1.79
CA LEU A 79 -6.36 5.21 -0.95
C LEU A 79 -7.24 4.43 0.02
N ARG A 80 -6.74 4.18 1.23
CA ARG A 80 -7.41 3.29 2.18
C ARG A 80 -8.58 3.94 2.90
N SER A 81 -8.31 5.01 3.62
CA SER A 81 -9.27 5.63 4.54
C SER A 81 -8.85 7.05 4.95
N VAL A 82 -9.68 7.69 5.77
CA VAL A 82 -9.34 8.99 6.35
C VAL A 82 -8.18 8.88 7.34
N GLY A 83 -8.19 7.86 8.21
CA GLY A 83 -7.18 7.68 9.25
C GLY A 83 -6.60 6.28 9.30
N LEU A 84 -5.79 6.03 10.32
CA LEU A 84 -5.06 4.78 10.51
C LEU A 84 -6.00 3.62 10.89
N GLY A 85 -5.76 2.44 10.30
CA GLY A 85 -6.47 1.22 10.65
C GLY A 85 -6.29 0.81 12.12
N VAL A 86 -5.11 1.05 12.69
CA VAL A 86 -4.82 0.82 14.13
C VAL A 86 -5.62 1.74 15.06
N ALA A 87 -6.13 2.86 14.54
CA ALA A 87 -7.03 3.77 15.24
C ALA A 87 -8.52 3.41 15.04
N GLY A 88 -8.81 2.29 14.38
CA GLY A 88 -10.18 1.78 14.17
C GLY A 88 -10.87 2.28 12.89
N TYR A 89 -10.20 3.06 12.04
CA TYR A 89 -10.78 3.49 10.77
C TYR A 89 -10.95 2.30 9.81
N PRO A 90 -12.16 2.07 9.27
CA PRO A 90 -12.39 0.99 8.31
C PRO A 90 -11.76 1.31 6.95
N PRO A 91 -11.37 0.29 6.16
CA PRO A 91 -10.97 0.51 4.78
C PRO A 91 -12.19 0.87 3.92
N TYR A 92 -12.04 1.88 3.07
CA TYR A 92 -13.00 2.24 2.03
C TYR A 92 -12.60 1.68 0.66
N SER A 93 -11.36 1.25 0.52
CA SER A 93 -10.88 0.49 -0.64
C SER A 93 -9.95 -0.62 -0.18
N ILE A 94 -9.91 -1.69 -0.97
CA ILE A 94 -9.04 -2.85 -0.75
C ILE A 94 -8.38 -3.23 -2.07
N VAL A 95 -7.16 -3.74 -2.01
CA VAL A 95 -6.55 -4.51 -3.08
C VAL A 95 -7.15 -5.91 -3.05
N TYR A 96 -7.46 -6.41 -4.22
CA TYR A 96 -7.92 -7.76 -4.49
C TYR A 96 -6.97 -8.39 -5.51
N ASP A 97 -6.33 -9.49 -5.14
CA ASP A 97 -5.42 -10.21 -6.02
C ASP A 97 -5.75 -11.71 -6.02
N ASP A 98 -6.14 -12.21 -7.19
CA ASP A 98 -6.54 -13.60 -7.42
C ASP A 98 -5.40 -14.43 -8.04
N ILE A 99 -4.21 -13.85 -8.19
CA ILE A 99 -3.00 -14.47 -8.75
C ILE A 99 -1.93 -14.63 -7.67
N GLY A 100 -1.65 -13.55 -6.95
CA GLY A 100 -0.64 -13.50 -5.90
C GLY A 100 -0.91 -12.38 -4.91
N ILE A 101 0.06 -11.50 -4.72
CA ILE A 101 -0.07 -10.21 -4.06
C ILE A 101 1.09 -9.31 -4.51
N TYR A 102 0.84 -8.04 -4.73
CA TYR A 102 1.77 -7.10 -5.36
C TYR A 102 3.16 -6.96 -4.72
N TYR A 103 3.29 -7.28 -3.44
CA TYR A 103 4.57 -7.20 -2.72
C TYR A 103 5.33 -8.54 -2.66
N ASP A 104 4.79 -9.64 -3.19
CA ASP A 104 5.47 -10.94 -3.25
C ASP A 104 6.18 -11.10 -4.60
N THR A 105 7.49 -10.93 -4.60
CA THR A 105 8.33 -11.06 -5.80
C THR A 105 8.63 -12.51 -6.21
N THR A 106 8.18 -13.51 -5.43
CA THR A 106 8.43 -14.93 -5.72
C THR A 106 7.45 -15.52 -6.74
N ARG A 107 6.39 -14.82 -7.07
CA ARG A 107 5.34 -15.23 -8.02
C ARG A 107 4.67 -14.03 -8.68
N PRO A 108 4.02 -14.21 -9.84
CA PRO A 108 3.24 -13.14 -10.47
C PRO A 108 2.13 -12.60 -9.55
N SER A 109 1.77 -11.35 -9.77
CA SER A 109 0.62 -10.69 -9.14
C SER A 109 -0.33 -10.10 -10.18
N ARG A 110 -1.55 -9.74 -9.76
CA ARG A 110 -2.49 -9.05 -10.63
C ARG A 110 -1.95 -7.68 -11.07
N LEU A 111 -1.29 -6.95 -10.15
CA LEU A 111 -0.66 -5.67 -10.47
C LEU A 111 0.44 -5.83 -11.54
N GLU A 112 1.31 -6.81 -11.40
CA GLU A 112 2.36 -7.10 -12.39
C GLU A 112 1.75 -7.38 -13.77
N GLN A 113 0.71 -8.21 -13.85
CA GLN A 113 0.03 -8.48 -15.10
C GLN A 113 -0.60 -7.24 -15.73
N LEU A 114 -1.17 -6.35 -14.92
CA LEU A 114 -1.73 -5.08 -15.40
C LEU A 114 -0.62 -4.17 -15.95
N ILE A 115 0.53 -4.10 -15.29
CA ILE A 115 1.69 -3.33 -15.74
C ILE A 115 2.20 -3.88 -17.08
N LEU A 116 2.37 -5.21 -17.19
CA LEU A 116 2.83 -5.85 -18.43
C LEU A 116 1.83 -5.69 -19.59
N ALA A 117 0.55 -5.53 -19.30
CA ALA A 117 -0.51 -5.30 -20.28
C ALA A 117 -0.76 -3.80 -20.58
N ALA A 118 0.02 -2.88 -20.02
CA ALA A 118 -0.25 -1.44 -20.09
C ALA A 118 -0.35 -0.93 -21.54
N ASP A 119 0.52 -1.40 -22.43
CA ASP A 119 0.53 -1.00 -23.85
C ASP A 119 -0.74 -1.42 -24.62
N THR A 120 -1.50 -2.37 -24.08
CA THR A 120 -2.74 -2.89 -24.69
C THR A 120 -4.00 -2.37 -24.02
N MET A 121 -3.86 -1.51 -23.01
CA MET A 121 -5.01 -0.94 -22.30
C MET A 121 -5.80 0.01 -23.21
N PRO A 122 -7.16 -0.02 -23.13
CA PRO A 122 -7.98 0.93 -23.84
C PRO A 122 -7.63 2.38 -23.46
N SER A 123 -7.63 3.28 -24.45
CA SER A 123 -7.33 4.71 -24.23
C SER A 123 -8.24 5.36 -23.18
N GLU A 124 -9.50 4.93 -23.11
CA GLU A 124 -10.44 5.37 -22.07
C GLU A 124 -9.96 5.00 -20.66
N THR A 125 -9.43 3.79 -20.47
CA THR A 125 -8.87 3.33 -19.19
C THR A 125 -7.64 4.17 -18.79
N LEU A 126 -6.75 4.46 -19.75
CA LEU A 126 -5.59 5.32 -19.52
C LEU A 126 -6.00 6.76 -19.19
N ALA A 127 -7.01 7.30 -19.86
CA ALA A 127 -7.55 8.63 -19.56
C ALA A 127 -8.17 8.68 -18.15
N GLN A 128 -8.91 7.66 -17.74
CA GLN A 128 -9.44 7.55 -16.37
C GLN A 128 -8.33 7.45 -15.32
N ALA A 129 -7.27 6.69 -15.60
CA ALA A 129 -6.11 6.60 -14.72
C ALA A 129 -5.40 7.96 -14.57
N GLN A 130 -5.23 8.71 -15.67
CA GLN A 130 -4.65 10.05 -15.62
C GLN A 130 -5.50 11.00 -14.78
N GLN A 131 -6.81 11.01 -14.98
CA GLN A 131 -7.74 11.83 -14.17
C GLN A 131 -7.66 11.48 -12.69
N ALA A 132 -7.53 10.18 -12.34
CA ALA A 132 -7.37 9.74 -10.97
C ALA A 132 -6.05 10.23 -10.36
N MET A 133 -4.93 10.14 -11.11
CA MET A 133 -3.64 10.66 -10.65
C MET A 133 -3.69 12.18 -10.44
N ASP A 134 -4.25 12.93 -11.38
CA ASP A 134 -4.39 14.39 -11.27
C ASP A 134 -5.23 14.77 -10.05
N PHE A 135 -6.32 14.04 -9.80
CA PHE A 135 -7.17 14.25 -8.63
C PHE A 135 -6.44 13.97 -7.32
N ILE A 136 -5.68 12.87 -7.26
CA ILE A 136 -4.85 12.50 -6.11
C ILE A 136 -3.83 13.62 -5.79
N LEU A 137 -3.14 14.11 -6.82
CA LEU A 137 -2.14 15.17 -6.66
C LEU A 137 -2.77 16.51 -6.29
N GLN A 138 -3.88 16.88 -6.93
CA GLN A 138 -4.58 18.14 -6.68
C GLN A 138 -5.13 18.23 -5.25
N HIS A 139 -5.61 17.11 -4.70
CA HIS A 139 -6.23 17.06 -3.39
C HIS A 139 -5.33 16.47 -2.30
N HIS A 140 -4.05 16.22 -2.60
CA HIS A 140 -3.05 15.63 -1.71
C HIS A 140 -3.54 14.36 -1.02
N LEU A 141 -4.22 13.49 -1.77
CA LEU A 141 -4.76 12.24 -1.24
C LEU A 141 -3.65 11.19 -1.08
N SER A 142 -3.71 10.45 0.02
CA SER A 142 -2.76 9.37 0.33
C SER A 142 -3.48 8.14 0.89
N LYS A 143 -2.73 7.14 1.29
CA LYS A 143 -3.28 5.97 1.99
C LYS A 143 -4.05 6.37 3.24
N TYR A 144 -3.58 7.39 3.96
CA TYR A 144 -4.19 7.97 5.15
C TYR A 144 -4.28 9.49 5.01
N ASN A 145 -5.47 10.04 5.12
CA ASN A 145 -5.74 11.44 4.79
C ASN A 145 -5.94 12.33 6.02
N HIS A 146 -5.32 11.98 7.14
CA HIS A 146 -5.37 12.75 8.39
C HIS A 146 -4.12 13.60 8.62
N ALA A 147 -3.02 13.29 7.91
CA ALA A 147 -1.76 13.98 8.09
C ALA A 147 -1.83 15.41 7.56
N PRO A 148 -1.30 16.40 8.30
CA PRO A 148 -1.29 17.79 7.88
C PRO A 148 -0.35 18.02 6.69
N GLU A 149 -0.57 19.13 6.00
CA GLU A 149 0.35 19.63 4.99
C GLU A 149 1.70 20.03 5.63
N LEU A 150 2.76 20.02 4.82
CA LEU A 150 4.04 20.59 5.21
C LEU A 150 3.86 22.06 5.55
N SER A 151 4.28 22.50 6.73
CA SER A 151 4.11 23.88 7.18
C SER A 151 4.89 24.87 6.30
N ASP A 152 4.41 26.10 6.20
CA ASP A 152 5.01 27.11 5.32
C ASP A 152 6.39 27.54 5.77
N ASP A 153 6.69 27.44 7.05
CA ASP A 153 7.98 27.76 7.68
C ASP A 153 8.95 26.57 7.71
N HIS A 154 8.53 25.39 7.20
CA HIS A 154 9.38 24.20 7.19
C HIS A 154 10.62 24.40 6.31
N PRO A 155 11.83 23.96 6.74
CA PRO A 155 13.08 24.13 5.97
C PRO A 155 13.01 23.59 4.54
N LEU A 156 12.26 22.52 4.30
CA LEU A 156 12.04 21.94 2.97
C LEU A 156 11.34 22.87 1.98
N ARG A 157 10.64 23.92 2.47
CA ARG A 157 10.00 24.95 1.62
C ARG A 157 10.91 26.14 1.33
N SER A 158 12.09 26.21 1.93
CA SER A 158 13.00 27.35 1.72
C SER A 158 13.44 27.44 0.24
N PRO A 159 13.28 28.57 -0.42
CA PRO A 159 13.74 28.76 -1.79
C PRO A 159 15.26 28.74 -1.94
N SER A 160 16.00 28.89 -0.84
CA SER A 160 17.47 28.86 -0.79
C SER A 160 18.03 27.54 -0.26
N LYS A 161 17.17 26.51 -0.08
CA LYS A 161 17.64 25.20 0.36
C LYS A 161 18.56 24.56 -0.68
N PRO A 162 19.56 23.77 -0.27
CA PRO A 162 20.32 22.92 -1.18
C PRO A 162 19.45 21.83 -1.80
N GLU A 163 20.01 21.05 -2.73
CA GLU A 163 19.34 19.82 -3.22
C GLU A 163 18.94 18.96 -2.03
N THR A 164 17.72 18.43 -2.06
CA THR A 164 17.11 17.71 -0.94
C THR A 164 16.83 16.27 -1.30
N VAL A 165 17.31 15.36 -0.48
CA VAL A 165 17.11 13.91 -0.63
C VAL A 165 16.28 13.39 0.53
N LEU A 166 15.21 12.67 0.22
CA LEU A 166 14.36 12.00 1.19
C LEU A 166 14.60 10.50 1.16
N ILE A 167 14.93 9.91 2.31
CA ILE A 167 15.03 8.47 2.49
C ILE A 167 13.83 8.00 3.31
N ILE A 168 13.07 7.04 2.78
CA ILE A 168 11.87 6.52 3.44
C ILE A 168 12.23 5.30 4.27
N ASP A 169 12.07 5.42 5.60
CA ASP A 169 12.18 4.28 6.52
C ASP A 169 10.87 3.49 6.56
N GLN A 170 10.98 2.20 6.86
CA GLN A 170 9.84 1.30 7.03
C GLN A 170 9.90 0.60 8.39
N THR A 171 8.78 -0.02 8.79
CA THR A 171 8.70 -0.74 10.06
C THR A 171 9.36 -2.11 9.97
N PHE A 172 10.18 -2.43 10.96
CA PHE A 172 10.77 -3.76 11.08
C PHE A 172 9.70 -4.85 11.18
N GLY A 173 9.90 -5.95 10.42
CA GLY A 173 8.98 -7.08 10.38
C GLY A 173 7.74 -6.87 9.49
N ASP A 174 7.71 -5.84 8.63
CA ASP A 174 6.69 -5.75 7.59
C ASP A 174 6.88 -6.87 6.58
N MET A 175 5.78 -7.56 6.25
CA MET A 175 5.81 -8.69 5.30
C MET A 175 6.23 -8.25 3.90
N ALA A 176 5.91 -7.01 3.51
CA ALA A 176 6.30 -6.47 2.21
C ALA A 176 7.83 -6.43 2.03
N ILE A 177 8.59 -6.21 3.11
CA ILE A 177 10.06 -6.23 3.05
C ILE A 177 10.56 -7.63 2.72
N GLN A 178 10.14 -8.62 3.52
CA GLN A 178 10.59 -10.00 3.35
C GLN A 178 10.18 -10.59 2.00
N TYR A 179 8.92 -10.44 1.61
CA TYR A 179 8.41 -10.96 0.34
C TYR A 179 8.87 -10.12 -0.87
N GLY A 180 9.23 -8.86 -0.65
CA GLY A 180 9.89 -8.00 -1.64
C GLY A 180 11.35 -8.34 -1.89
N GLY A 181 11.91 -9.31 -1.14
CA GLY A 181 13.31 -9.74 -1.28
C GLY A 181 14.31 -8.79 -0.62
N ALA A 182 13.85 -7.96 0.33
CA ALA A 182 14.68 -7.02 1.07
C ALA A 182 14.83 -7.42 2.54
N ASP A 183 15.85 -6.87 3.19
CA ASP A 183 16.15 -7.05 4.60
C ASP A 183 16.85 -5.80 5.18
N ALA A 184 17.33 -5.91 6.42
CA ALA A 184 18.05 -4.81 7.08
C ALA A 184 19.28 -4.34 6.31
N SER A 185 20.01 -5.25 5.64
CA SER A 185 21.20 -4.89 4.85
C SER A 185 20.82 -4.09 3.59
N THR A 186 19.65 -4.33 3.02
CA THR A 186 19.10 -3.55 1.91
C THR A 186 18.86 -2.09 2.32
N PHE A 187 18.29 -1.87 3.51
CA PHE A 187 18.09 -0.51 4.04
C PHE A 187 19.40 0.20 4.34
N GLU A 188 20.38 -0.51 4.92
CA GLU A 188 21.71 0.04 5.15
C GLU A 188 22.39 0.43 3.82
N LEU A 189 22.35 -0.46 2.82
CA LEU A 189 22.89 -0.19 1.49
C LEU A 189 22.20 1.03 0.84
N MET A 190 20.88 1.11 0.88
CA MET A 190 20.12 2.26 0.37
C MET A 190 20.56 3.56 1.06
N PHE A 191 20.69 3.54 2.38
CA PHE A 191 21.11 4.70 3.15
C PHE A 191 22.53 5.16 2.76
N GLN A 192 23.50 4.24 2.71
CA GLN A 192 24.87 4.55 2.30
C GLN A 192 24.95 5.03 0.85
N THR A 193 24.15 4.43 -0.04
CA THR A 193 24.05 4.86 -1.45
C THR A 193 23.54 6.28 -1.54
N ALA A 194 22.49 6.63 -0.82
CA ALA A 194 21.94 7.98 -0.81
C ALA A 194 22.97 9.02 -0.33
N LEU A 195 23.75 8.71 0.72
CA LEU A 195 24.83 9.57 1.21
C LEU A 195 25.94 9.75 0.17
N ASN A 196 26.38 8.67 -0.46
CA ASN A 196 27.50 8.67 -1.39
C ASN A 196 27.18 9.36 -2.72
N GLU A 197 25.95 9.16 -3.22
CA GLU A 197 25.51 9.76 -4.48
C GLU A 197 25.17 11.25 -4.36
N ASN A 198 24.88 11.73 -3.13
CA ASN A 198 24.44 13.10 -2.88
C ASN A 198 25.27 13.81 -1.79
N PRO A 199 26.59 13.94 -1.96
CA PRO A 199 27.51 14.42 -0.91
C PRO A 199 27.30 15.88 -0.50
N GLN A 200 26.60 16.68 -1.32
CA GLN A 200 26.32 18.09 -1.07
C GLN A 200 24.85 18.37 -0.76
N ALA A 201 24.00 17.35 -0.80
CA ALA A 201 22.57 17.51 -0.57
C ALA A 201 22.22 17.51 0.92
N ASP A 202 21.11 18.15 1.26
CA ASP A 202 20.44 17.96 2.55
C ASP A 202 19.67 16.64 2.53
N ILE A 203 20.05 15.73 3.42
CA ILE A 203 19.45 14.39 3.50
C ILE A 203 18.50 14.30 4.67
N TRP A 204 17.28 13.90 4.38
CA TRP A 204 16.19 13.73 5.33
C TRP A 204 15.77 12.26 5.39
N VAL A 205 15.58 11.73 6.61
CA VAL A 205 15.06 10.38 6.83
C VAL A 205 13.65 10.48 7.38
N LYS A 206 12.65 10.04 6.62
CA LYS A 206 11.25 10.00 7.05
C LYS A 206 11.01 8.74 7.86
N THR A 207 10.73 8.92 9.13
CA THR A 207 10.39 7.82 10.04
C THR A 207 8.91 7.45 9.92
N HIS A 208 8.61 6.15 9.96
CA HIS A 208 7.24 5.64 9.91
C HIS A 208 6.44 6.05 11.17
N PRO A 209 5.15 6.42 11.06
CA PRO A 209 4.34 6.84 12.21
C PRO A 209 4.30 5.84 13.37
N ASP A 210 4.25 4.55 13.11
CA ASP A 210 4.27 3.51 14.15
C ASP A 210 5.61 3.45 14.92
N VAL A 211 6.71 3.88 14.30
CA VAL A 211 8.02 4.00 14.94
C VAL A 211 8.04 5.23 15.84
N LEU A 212 7.48 6.34 15.37
CA LEU A 212 7.36 7.59 16.15
C LEU A 212 6.54 7.40 17.43
N CYS A 213 5.48 6.60 17.35
CA CYS A 213 4.64 6.25 18.49
C CYS A 213 5.28 5.19 19.41
N GLY A 214 6.49 4.70 19.13
CA GLY A 214 7.15 3.65 19.91
C GLY A 214 6.51 2.27 19.81
N LYS A 215 5.59 2.05 18.88
CA LYS A 215 4.90 0.77 18.69
C LYS A 215 5.74 -0.24 17.91
N LYS A 216 6.64 0.24 17.06
CA LYS A 216 7.52 -0.57 16.20
C LYS A 216 8.92 0.03 16.14
N GLN A 217 9.86 -0.74 15.59
CA GLN A 217 11.21 -0.28 15.26
C GLN A 217 11.29 0.02 13.76
N GLY A 218 12.09 1.03 13.37
CA GLY A 218 12.48 1.30 12.00
C GLY A 218 13.83 0.66 11.68
N TYR A 219 14.17 0.59 10.42
CA TYR A 219 15.48 0.11 9.96
C TYR A 219 16.56 1.20 10.06
N LEU A 220 16.19 2.46 9.83
CA LEU A 220 17.12 3.57 9.64
C LEU A 220 17.27 4.49 10.86
N THR A 221 16.41 4.39 11.88
CA THR A 221 16.40 5.32 13.02
C THR A 221 17.77 5.44 13.71
N GLN A 222 18.46 4.33 13.93
CA GLN A 222 19.79 4.33 14.56
C GLN A 222 20.88 4.88 13.62
N LEU A 223 20.84 4.52 12.33
CA LEU A 223 21.78 5.01 11.33
C LEU A 223 21.65 6.52 11.15
N ALA A 224 20.43 7.05 11.09
CA ALA A 224 20.17 8.47 10.99
C ALA A 224 20.75 9.28 12.15
N GLN A 225 20.78 8.72 13.37
CA GLN A 225 21.37 9.38 14.55
C GLN A 225 22.91 9.46 14.51
N GLN A 226 23.56 8.57 13.74
CA GLN A 226 25.02 8.50 13.64
C GLN A 226 25.61 9.34 12.52
N HIS A 227 24.79 9.84 11.61
CA HIS A 227 25.17 10.59 10.42
C HIS A 227 24.63 12.01 10.42
N ARG A 228 25.19 12.88 9.59
CA ARG A 228 24.71 14.24 9.36
C ARG A 228 23.48 14.21 8.45
N VAL A 229 22.35 13.78 8.99
CA VAL A 229 21.05 13.76 8.30
C VAL A 229 19.98 14.34 9.21
N HIS A 230 18.92 14.86 8.61
CA HIS A 230 17.76 15.35 9.34
C HIS A 230 16.76 14.21 9.54
N LEU A 231 16.35 13.97 10.78
CA LEU A 231 15.29 13.00 11.08
C LEU A 231 13.93 13.71 11.01
N LEU A 232 13.11 13.32 10.04
CA LEU A 232 11.76 13.83 9.88
C LEU A 232 10.78 12.95 10.68
N ALA A 233 10.52 13.39 11.90
CA ALA A 233 9.68 12.69 12.87
C ALA A 233 8.23 13.20 12.88
N GLU A 234 7.89 14.14 12.04
CA GLU A 234 6.56 14.75 11.98
C GLU A 234 5.61 13.91 11.13
N ASP A 235 4.33 13.92 11.48
CA ASP A 235 3.29 13.35 10.62
C ASP A 235 2.91 14.38 9.56
N ILE A 236 3.32 14.15 8.32
CA ILE A 236 3.15 15.08 7.19
C ILE A 236 2.49 14.32 6.06
N ASN A 237 1.57 15.01 5.38
CA ASN A 237 0.96 14.51 4.15
C ASN A 237 2.06 14.14 3.13
N PRO A 238 2.12 12.88 2.67
CA PRO A 238 3.21 12.42 1.82
C PRO A 238 3.27 13.15 0.47
N ILE A 239 2.14 13.59 -0.11
CA ILE A 239 2.14 14.33 -1.37
C ILE A 239 2.76 15.71 -1.15
N SER A 240 2.33 16.41 -0.10
CA SER A 240 2.92 17.71 0.27
C SER A 240 4.42 17.61 0.53
N LEU A 241 4.87 16.55 1.19
CA LEU A 241 6.30 16.31 1.42
C LEU A 241 7.06 16.05 0.12
N LEU A 242 6.55 15.16 -0.74
CA LEU A 242 7.19 14.77 -2.00
C LEU A 242 7.32 15.93 -3.00
N GLN A 243 6.40 16.88 -2.97
CA GLN A 243 6.46 18.10 -3.80
C GLN A 243 7.61 19.05 -3.39
N ASN A 244 8.21 18.85 -2.22
CA ASN A 244 9.24 19.72 -1.66
C ASN A 244 10.61 19.05 -1.53
N VAL A 245 10.82 17.91 -2.17
CA VAL A 245 12.12 17.20 -2.23
C VAL A 245 12.50 16.91 -3.68
N ASP A 246 13.81 16.78 -3.95
CA ASP A 246 14.33 16.60 -5.30
C ASP A 246 14.54 15.13 -5.66
N LYS A 247 14.89 14.30 -4.68
CA LYS A 247 15.11 12.85 -4.85
C LYS A 247 14.51 12.06 -3.70
N VAL A 248 14.10 10.83 -3.99
CA VAL A 248 13.58 9.89 -2.99
C VAL A 248 14.26 8.53 -3.13
N TYR A 249 14.68 7.99 -2.00
CA TYR A 249 15.17 6.61 -1.87
C TYR A 249 14.19 5.80 -1.04
N CYS A 250 13.79 4.66 -1.54
CA CYS A 250 12.91 3.70 -0.84
C CYS A 250 13.27 2.26 -1.23
N VAL A 251 12.88 1.31 -0.37
CA VAL A 251 12.98 -0.13 -0.60
C VAL A 251 11.63 -0.69 -1.00
#